data_082cbbbbab85ab88634a0347adc0524b
#
_entry.id   082cbbbbab85ab88634a0347adc0524b
#
_cell.length_a   1.000
_cell.length_b   1.000
_cell.length_c   1.000
_cell.angle_alpha   90.00
_cell.angle_beta   90.00
_cell.angle_gamma   90.00
#
_symmetry.space_group_name_H-M   'P 1'
#
loop_
_entity.id
_entity.type
_entity.pdbx_description
1 polymer ?
#
loop_
_entity_poly.entity_id
_entity_poly.type
_entity_poly.pdbx_seq_one_letter_code
_entity_poly.pdbx_strand_id
1 'polypeptide(L)'
;MSEHRPQVAIVTGASRGAGKGIAIGLGSQGMTVYVTGREKSASGGKMLGRNLPGTLEETAAAVTRAGGKGIAVVCDSARDDDLRALIERVVREAGRIDILHNNATYIHDRLVEPGPFWEKPLEFVRIIDVGLRSAYVASWYAAPVMVKQGSGLISFSSSFGGNCYMHGPAYGAQKAGVDKLAADMAVDLENTGVAAVSLWLGPQKTERSVIAVEEKPEQYTGFMAVAETPEFNGRVLYALARDPKLASRSGQTLITAELAQEYGIRDEGDRQPPSYREALGAPRVPHPARVM
;
A
#
# COMPACT_ATOMS: atom_id res chain seq x y z
N MET A 1 -26.80 6.90 22.57
CA MET A 1 -25.83 7.49 21.62
C MET A 1 -24.69 6.48 21.50
N SER A 2 -24.57 5.74 20.39
CA SER A 2 -23.44 4.84 20.19
C SER A 2 -22.18 5.72 20.07
N GLU A 3 -21.25 5.59 21.01
CA GLU A 3 -19.92 6.18 20.85
C GLU A 3 -19.36 5.77 19.51
N HIS A 4 -19.21 6.70 18.61
CA HIS A 4 -18.63 6.47 17.30
C HIS A 4 -17.13 6.21 17.51
N ARG A 5 -16.77 4.95 17.72
CA ARG A 5 -15.34 4.58 17.87
C ARG A 5 -14.63 4.91 16.58
N PRO A 6 -13.48 5.60 16.64
CA PRO A 6 -12.68 5.89 15.45
C PRO A 6 -12.33 4.63 14.68
N GLN A 7 -12.41 4.68 13.36
CA GLN A 7 -11.96 3.58 12.50
C GLN A 7 -10.44 3.40 12.63
N VAL A 8 -9.99 2.17 12.49
CA VAL A 8 -8.60 1.75 12.71
C VAL A 8 -7.99 1.21 11.42
N ALA A 9 -6.85 1.77 11.04
CA ALA A 9 -6.06 1.29 9.91
C ALA A 9 -4.67 0.82 10.34
N ILE A 10 -4.17 -0.19 9.67
CA ILE A 10 -2.77 -0.63 9.71
C ILE A 10 -2.18 -0.37 8.33
N VAL A 11 -1.06 0.35 8.26
CA VAL A 11 -0.30 0.56 7.02
C VAL A 11 1.10 0.00 7.19
N THR A 12 1.42 -1.04 6.41
CA THR A 12 2.75 -1.66 6.49
C THR A 12 3.76 -0.89 5.63
N GLY A 13 5.02 -0.81 6.10
CA GLY A 13 6.07 -0.09 5.40
C GLY A 13 5.81 1.43 5.28
N ALA A 14 5.34 2.05 6.35
CA ALA A 14 4.84 3.43 6.37
C ALA A 14 5.82 4.47 6.94
N SER A 15 7.11 4.16 7.10
CA SER A 15 8.10 5.14 7.57
C SER A 15 8.42 6.23 6.54
N ARG A 16 8.14 5.98 5.25
CA ARG A 16 8.41 6.88 4.11
C ARG A 16 7.61 6.47 2.88
N GLY A 17 7.74 7.25 1.79
CA GLY A 17 7.20 6.93 0.47
C GLY A 17 5.68 6.80 0.44
N ALA A 18 5.19 5.90 -0.41
CA ALA A 18 3.76 5.70 -0.60
C ALA A 18 3.04 5.36 0.72
N GLY A 19 3.61 4.45 1.53
CA GLY A 19 2.99 4.05 2.80
C GLY A 19 2.86 5.19 3.80
N LYS A 20 3.86 6.10 3.89
CA LYS A 20 3.79 7.31 4.72
C LYS A 20 2.62 8.20 4.29
N GLY A 21 2.54 8.54 3.00
CA GLY A 21 1.49 9.42 2.53
C GLY A 21 0.11 8.77 2.62
N ILE A 22 -0.03 7.48 2.31
CA ILE A 22 -1.29 6.74 2.51
C ILE A 22 -1.73 6.81 3.97
N ALA A 23 -0.81 6.60 4.92
CA ALA A 23 -1.12 6.72 6.35
C ALA A 23 -1.59 8.14 6.73
N ILE A 24 -0.94 9.19 6.20
CA ILE A 24 -1.34 10.58 6.42
C ILE A 24 -2.71 10.86 5.80
N GLY A 25 -2.95 10.36 4.57
CA GLY A 25 -4.24 10.49 3.89
C GLY A 25 -5.39 9.83 4.65
N LEU A 26 -5.17 8.65 5.26
CA LEU A 26 -6.13 8.02 6.16
C LEU A 26 -6.33 8.83 7.46
N GLY A 27 -5.22 9.37 8.01
CA GLY A 27 -5.27 10.25 9.19
C GLY A 27 -6.09 11.50 8.95
N SER A 28 -6.01 12.13 7.77
CA SER A 28 -6.81 13.30 7.39
C SER A 28 -8.33 13.05 7.40
N GLN A 29 -8.73 11.79 7.43
CA GLN A 29 -10.12 11.34 7.56
C GLN A 29 -10.50 10.96 9.00
N GLY A 30 -9.67 11.31 9.98
CA GLY A 30 -9.95 11.08 11.41
C GLY A 30 -9.66 9.66 11.90
N MET A 31 -8.98 8.82 11.12
CA MET A 31 -8.68 7.44 11.51
C MET A 31 -7.58 7.34 12.56
N THR A 32 -7.63 6.30 13.39
CA THR A 32 -6.44 5.81 14.11
C THR A 32 -5.62 4.96 13.17
N VAL A 33 -4.35 5.34 12.93
CA VAL A 33 -3.48 4.67 11.96
C VAL A 33 -2.23 4.13 12.66
N TYR A 34 -2.08 2.81 12.64
CA TYR A 34 -0.85 2.13 13.05
C TYR A 34 0.12 2.15 11.87
N VAL A 35 1.16 2.96 11.97
CA VAL A 35 2.22 3.09 10.97
C VAL A 35 3.37 2.17 11.31
N THR A 36 3.72 1.23 10.42
CA THR A 36 4.69 0.19 10.74
C THR A 36 5.91 0.20 9.82
N GLY A 37 7.03 -0.28 10.33
CA GLY A 37 8.29 -0.40 9.62
C GLY A 37 9.37 -0.99 10.52
N ARG A 38 10.53 -1.28 9.94
CA ARG A 38 11.61 -2.01 10.60
C ARG A 38 12.30 -1.25 11.73
N GLU A 39 12.36 0.09 11.63
CA GLU A 39 13.18 0.91 12.50
C GLU A 39 12.46 2.20 12.88
N LYS A 40 12.74 2.66 14.09
CA LYS A 40 12.29 3.96 14.58
C LYS A 40 13.05 5.12 13.92
N SER A 41 14.35 4.93 13.68
CA SER A 41 15.26 5.97 13.15
C SER A 41 15.43 5.92 11.63
N ALA A 42 15.95 7.01 11.06
CA ALA A 42 16.14 7.18 9.60
C ALA A 42 17.24 6.31 8.96
N SER A 43 17.84 5.37 9.70
CA SER A 43 19.06 4.63 9.28
C SER A 43 18.86 3.58 8.17
N GLY A 44 17.64 3.37 7.70
CA GLY A 44 17.27 2.14 6.98
C GLY A 44 17.09 2.22 5.48
N GLY A 45 17.64 3.14 4.75
CA GLY A 45 17.55 3.10 3.28
C GLY A 45 18.41 4.15 2.60
N LYS A 46 18.98 3.77 1.47
CA LYS A 46 19.75 4.68 0.62
C LYS A 46 19.14 4.76 -0.77
N MET A 47 19.41 5.81 -1.47
CA MET A 47 19.18 5.95 -2.90
C MET A 47 20.32 6.78 -3.49
N LEU A 48 21.01 6.24 -4.48
CA LEU A 48 22.17 6.87 -5.13
C LEU A 48 23.21 7.36 -4.10
N GLY A 49 23.47 6.55 -3.05
CA GLY A 49 24.41 6.88 -1.95
C GLY A 49 23.86 7.80 -0.87
N ARG A 50 22.73 8.47 -1.07
CA ARG A 50 22.09 9.39 -0.11
C ARG A 50 21.14 8.62 0.83
N ASN A 51 21.15 8.98 2.12
CA ASN A 51 20.20 8.43 3.07
C ASN A 51 18.77 8.91 2.76
N LEU A 52 17.82 7.99 2.78
CA LEU A 52 16.41 8.33 2.64
C LEU A 52 15.87 8.87 3.97
N PRO A 53 15.23 10.05 3.98
CA PRO A 53 14.58 10.58 5.17
C PRO A 53 13.30 9.80 5.50
N GLY A 54 12.76 10.05 6.67
CA GLY A 54 11.49 9.51 7.16
C GLY A 54 11.66 8.43 8.22
N THR A 55 10.90 8.59 9.30
CA THR A 55 10.83 7.67 10.44
C THR A 55 9.38 7.30 10.72
N LEU A 56 9.16 6.30 11.57
CA LEU A 56 7.83 5.93 12.00
C LEU A 56 7.20 7.01 12.89
N GLU A 57 8.00 7.60 13.76
CA GLU A 57 7.58 8.69 14.65
C GLU A 57 7.17 9.94 13.89
N GLU A 58 7.94 10.33 12.87
CA GLU A 58 7.60 11.46 12.00
C GLU A 58 6.29 11.22 11.25
N THR A 59 6.08 9.99 10.75
CA THR A 59 4.84 9.61 10.07
C THR A 59 3.67 9.61 11.04
N ALA A 60 3.80 9.01 12.23
CA ALA A 60 2.74 9.00 13.25
C ALA A 60 2.36 10.43 13.69
N ALA A 61 3.37 11.29 13.88
CA ALA A 61 3.13 12.70 14.18
C ALA A 61 2.42 13.42 13.01
N ALA A 62 2.78 13.13 11.75
CA ALA A 62 2.12 13.70 10.57
C ALA A 62 0.67 13.25 10.44
N VAL A 63 0.36 11.96 10.69
CA VAL A 63 -1.01 11.44 10.77
C VAL A 63 -1.83 12.21 11.83
N THR A 64 -1.22 12.45 12.99
CA THR A 64 -1.91 13.18 14.08
C THR A 64 -2.14 14.64 13.70
N ARG A 65 -1.16 15.31 13.10
CA ARG A 65 -1.34 16.70 12.59
C ARG A 65 -2.40 16.80 11.49
N ALA A 66 -2.59 15.73 10.72
CA ALA A 66 -3.62 15.68 9.68
C ALA A 66 -5.06 15.49 10.23
N GLY A 67 -5.24 15.27 11.54
CA GLY A 67 -6.54 15.14 12.19
C GLY A 67 -6.89 13.74 12.69
N GLY A 68 -6.04 12.74 12.47
CA GLY A 68 -6.20 11.37 12.97
C GLY A 68 -5.43 11.13 14.27
N LYS A 69 -5.18 9.85 14.55
CA LYS A 69 -4.30 9.40 15.62
C LYS A 69 -3.23 8.46 15.05
N GLY A 70 -1.99 8.93 14.91
CA GLY A 70 -0.87 8.13 14.44
C GLY A 70 -0.21 7.35 15.59
N ILE A 71 0.05 6.07 15.38
CA ILE A 71 0.73 5.18 16.32
C ILE A 71 1.88 4.50 15.61
N ALA A 72 3.11 4.81 16.01
CA ALA A 72 4.31 4.18 15.48
C ALA A 72 4.51 2.78 16.06
N VAL A 73 4.74 1.78 15.21
CA VAL A 73 5.00 0.40 15.64
C VAL A 73 6.19 -0.16 14.85
N VAL A 74 7.23 -0.56 15.58
CA VAL A 74 8.32 -1.31 14.95
C VAL A 74 7.83 -2.70 14.60
N CYS A 75 7.95 -3.05 13.33
CA CYS A 75 7.55 -4.35 12.77
C CYS A 75 8.37 -4.60 11.50
N ASP A 76 9.20 -5.63 11.51
CA ASP A 76 9.86 -6.09 10.30
C ASP A 76 8.90 -7.03 9.54
N SER A 77 8.41 -6.57 8.41
CA SER A 77 7.50 -7.38 7.57
C SER A 77 8.11 -8.69 7.07
N ALA A 78 9.43 -8.86 7.13
CA ALA A 78 10.08 -10.14 6.83
C ALA A 78 9.98 -11.17 7.97
N ARG A 79 9.48 -10.78 9.15
CA ARG A 79 9.37 -11.61 10.34
C ARG A 79 7.92 -11.87 10.70
N ASP A 80 7.50 -13.11 10.63
CA ASP A 80 6.10 -13.50 10.88
C ASP A 80 5.66 -13.19 12.32
N ASP A 81 6.58 -13.36 13.30
CA ASP A 81 6.32 -13.05 14.70
C ASP A 81 6.07 -11.56 14.93
N ASP A 82 6.75 -10.67 14.19
CA ASP A 82 6.52 -9.24 14.29
C ASP A 82 5.13 -8.88 13.73
N LEU A 83 4.72 -9.50 12.62
CA LEU A 83 3.39 -9.31 12.04
C LEU A 83 2.30 -9.83 12.99
N ARG A 84 2.50 -11.00 13.60
CA ARG A 84 1.58 -11.51 14.62
C ARG A 84 1.46 -10.54 15.80
N ALA A 85 2.58 -10.14 16.37
CA ALA A 85 2.62 -9.22 17.50
C ALA A 85 1.97 -7.85 17.19
N LEU A 86 2.13 -7.37 15.94
CA LEU A 86 1.45 -6.16 15.45
C LEU A 86 -0.07 -6.33 15.53
N ILE A 87 -0.63 -7.38 14.94
CA ILE A 87 -2.07 -7.62 14.92
C ILE A 87 -2.63 -7.79 16.34
N GLU A 88 -1.96 -8.59 17.18
CA GLU A 88 -2.32 -8.77 18.58
C GLU A 88 -2.31 -7.44 19.36
N ARG A 89 -1.33 -6.58 19.10
CA ARG A 89 -1.24 -5.25 19.71
C ARG A 89 -2.41 -4.36 19.29
N VAL A 90 -2.72 -4.29 17.99
CA VAL A 90 -3.84 -3.47 17.48
C VAL A 90 -5.17 -3.94 18.06
N VAL A 91 -5.41 -5.26 18.12
CA VAL A 91 -6.61 -5.83 18.73
C VAL A 91 -6.71 -5.49 20.21
N ARG A 92 -5.62 -5.60 20.95
CA ARG A 92 -5.57 -5.26 22.39
C ARG A 92 -5.82 -3.78 22.65
N GLU A 93 -5.26 -2.87 21.82
CA GLU A 93 -5.33 -1.42 22.04
C GLU A 93 -6.61 -0.79 21.47
N ALA A 94 -7.09 -1.27 20.32
CA ALA A 94 -8.20 -0.65 19.59
C ALA A 94 -9.45 -1.55 19.50
N GLY A 95 -9.30 -2.86 19.65
CA GLY A 95 -10.41 -3.82 19.60
C GLY A 95 -10.96 -4.10 18.21
N ARG A 96 -10.38 -3.49 17.15
CA ARG A 96 -10.85 -3.59 15.77
C ARG A 96 -9.75 -3.32 14.74
N ILE A 97 -9.98 -3.78 13.52
CA ILE A 97 -9.19 -3.43 12.33
C ILE A 97 -10.17 -3.17 11.19
N ASP A 98 -10.25 -1.93 10.69
CA ASP A 98 -11.13 -1.59 9.57
C ASP A 98 -10.43 -1.66 8.23
N ILE A 99 -9.15 -1.28 8.20
CA ILE A 99 -8.30 -1.35 7.01
C ILE A 99 -6.97 -1.99 7.38
N LEU A 100 -6.59 -3.06 6.68
CA LEU A 100 -5.22 -3.50 6.56
C LEU A 100 -4.71 -3.13 5.18
N HIS A 101 -3.77 -2.18 5.09
CA HIS A 101 -3.12 -1.81 3.85
C HIS A 101 -1.70 -2.39 3.77
N ASN A 102 -1.54 -3.41 2.95
CA ASN A 102 -0.27 -4.09 2.69
C ASN A 102 0.54 -3.28 1.67
N ASN A 103 1.47 -2.46 2.16
CA ASN A 103 2.31 -1.61 1.33
C ASN A 103 3.80 -1.93 1.46
N ALA A 104 4.22 -2.63 2.53
CA ALA A 104 5.62 -2.97 2.72
C ALA A 104 6.20 -3.69 1.50
N THR A 105 7.38 -3.25 1.07
CA THR A 105 8.15 -3.91 0.01
C THR A 105 9.64 -3.62 0.20
N TYR A 106 10.48 -4.41 -0.43
CA TYR A 106 11.91 -4.15 -0.53
C TYR A 106 12.21 -3.41 -1.83
N ILE A 107 12.88 -2.27 -1.74
CA ILE A 107 13.32 -1.49 -2.90
C ILE A 107 14.84 -1.42 -2.86
N HIS A 108 15.48 -2.10 -3.78
CA HIS A 108 16.92 -2.04 -3.99
C HIS A 108 17.29 -0.80 -4.81
N ASP A 109 18.46 -0.20 -4.56
CA ASP A 109 18.90 1.02 -5.25
C ASP A 109 19.04 0.84 -6.76
N ARG A 110 19.41 -0.38 -7.20
CA ARG A 110 19.54 -0.76 -8.61
C ARG A 110 18.24 -1.25 -9.26
N LEU A 111 17.08 -1.10 -8.61
CA LEU A 111 15.81 -1.63 -9.12
C LEU A 111 15.47 -1.11 -10.52
N VAL A 112 15.68 0.19 -10.73
CA VAL A 112 15.35 0.89 -12.00
C VAL A 112 16.49 0.89 -13.01
N GLU A 113 17.66 0.33 -12.70
CA GLU A 113 18.75 0.23 -13.64
C GLU A 113 18.39 -0.71 -14.79
N PRO A 114 18.77 -0.40 -16.04
CA PRO A 114 18.62 -1.32 -17.15
C PRO A 114 19.49 -2.56 -16.98
N GLY A 115 19.15 -3.63 -17.67
CA GLY A 115 19.92 -4.87 -17.70
C GLY A 115 19.04 -6.11 -17.42
N PRO A 116 19.50 -7.29 -17.86
CA PRO A 116 18.77 -8.52 -17.70
C PRO A 116 18.77 -8.98 -16.23
N PHE A 117 17.74 -9.75 -15.83
CA PHE A 117 17.53 -10.11 -14.42
C PHE A 117 18.68 -10.94 -13.82
N TRP A 118 19.38 -11.74 -14.63
CA TRP A 118 20.49 -12.58 -14.17
C TRP A 118 21.80 -11.81 -13.87
N GLU A 119 21.88 -10.54 -14.24
CA GLU A 119 22.98 -9.62 -13.92
C GLU A 119 22.64 -8.68 -12.77
N LYS A 120 21.38 -8.68 -12.33
CA LYS A 120 20.92 -7.90 -11.17
C LYS A 120 21.22 -8.64 -9.86
N PRO A 121 21.35 -7.91 -8.74
CA PRO A 121 21.58 -8.55 -7.44
C PRO A 121 20.53 -9.61 -7.10
N LEU A 122 20.95 -10.77 -6.61
CA LEU A 122 20.05 -11.84 -6.17
C LEU A 122 19.13 -11.36 -5.03
N GLU A 123 19.56 -10.35 -4.28
CA GLU A 123 18.76 -9.71 -3.22
C GLU A 123 17.41 -9.17 -3.71
N PHE A 124 17.17 -9.06 -5.02
CA PHE A 124 15.85 -8.73 -5.58
C PHE A 124 14.79 -9.75 -5.20
N VAL A 125 15.15 -10.98 -4.83
CA VAL A 125 14.21 -11.98 -4.27
C VAL A 125 13.50 -11.43 -3.03
N ARG A 126 14.13 -10.53 -2.26
CA ARG A 126 13.51 -9.87 -1.10
C ARG A 126 12.29 -9.03 -1.45
N ILE A 127 12.12 -8.63 -2.71
CA ILE A 127 10.88 -7.97 -3.20
C ILE A 127 9.70 -8.94 -3.02
N ILE A 128 9.91 -10.22 -3.31
CA ILE A 128 8.91 -11.28 -3.13
C ILE A 128 8.69 -11.54 -1.64
N ASP A 129 9.76 -11.71 -0.85
CA ASP A 129 9.66 -12.02 0.57
C ASP A 129 8.96 -10.90 1.36
N VAL A 130 9.38 -9.65 1.14
CA VAL A 130 8.85 -8.50 1.88
C VAL A 130 7.58 -7.95 1.24
N GLY A 131 7.41 -8.03 -0.09
CA GLY A 131 6.30 -7.39 -0.78
C GLY A 131 5.11 -8.32 -1.06
N LEU A 132 5.33 -9.63 -1.18
CA LEU A 132 4.28 -10.59 -1.46
C LEU A 132 4.01 -11.51 -0.28
N ARG A 133 5.04 -12.23 0.20
CA ARG A 133 4.88 -13.18 1.30
C ARG A 133 4.39 -12.48 2.57
N SER A 134 4.98 -11.35 2.94
CA SER A 134 4.55 -10.62 4.14
C SER A 134 3.11 -10.11 4.07
N ALA A 135 2.68 -9.71 2.87
CA ALA A 135 1.31 -9.26 2.64
C ALA A 135 0.29 -10.40 2.87
N TYR A 136 0.62 -11.62 2.45
CA TYR A 136 -0.17 -12.81 2.78
C TYR A 136 -0.22 -13.04 4.30
N VAL A 137 0.95 -13.04 4.97
CA VAL A 137 1.05 -13.33 6.41
C VAL A 137 0.29 -12.29 7.25
N ALA A 138 0.44 -11.00 6.94
CA ALA A 138 -0.30 -9.94 7.64
C ALA A 138 -1.82 -10.09 7.45
N SER A 139 -2.25 -10.42 6.23
CA SER A 139 -3.67 -10.66 5.92
C SER A 139 -4.20 -11.90 6.64
N TRP A 140 -3.40 -12.97 6.72
CA TRP A 140 -3.76 -14.20 7.42
C TRP A 140 -4.03 -13.96 8.92
N TYR A 141 -3.22 -13.12 9.59
CA TYR A 141 -3.45 -12.76 11.00
C TYR A 141 -4.62 -11.77 11.17
N ALA A 142 -4.84 -10.86 10.24
CA ALA A 142 -5.88 -9.84 10.37
C ALA A 142 -7.28 -10.36 9.98
N ALA A 143 -7.38 -11.25 8.99
CA ALA A 143 -8.65 -11.72 8.47
C ALA A 143 -9.59 -12.32 9.54
N PRO A 144 -9.14 -13.18 10.48
CA PRO A 144 -10.02 -13.70 11.53
C PRO A 144 -10.62 -12.61 12.42
N VAL A 145 -9.89 -11.53 12.68
CA VAL A 145 -10.36 -10.38 13.46
C VAL A 145 -11.46 -9.65 12.72
N MET A 146 -11.23 -9.35 11.44
CA MET A 146 -12.18 -8.65 10.57
C MET A 146 -13.44 -9.49 10.32
N VAL A 147 -13.29 -10.81 10.09
CA VAL A 147 -14.42 -11.73 9.91
C VAL A 147 -15.28 -11.78 11.18
N LYS A 148 -14.69 -11.90 12.35
CA LYS A 148 -15.43 -11.82 13.63
C LYS A 148 -16.12 -10.46 13.81
N GLN A 149 -15.54 -9.40 13.31
CA GLN A 149 -16.09 -8.04 13.31
C GLN A 149 -17.25 -7.88 12.32
N GLY A 150 -17.34 -8.72 11.28
CA GLY A 150 -18.34 -8.66 10.21
C GLY A 150 -18.09 -7.51 9.23
N SER A 151 -16.88 -6.93 9.21
CA SER A 151 -16.52 -5.81 8.32
C SER A 151 -15.01 -5.63 8.26
N GLY A 152 -14.49 -5.13 7.14
CA GLY A 152 -13.10 -4.79 6.98
C GLY A 152 -12.67 -4.74 5.52
N LEU A 153 -11.52 -4.10 5.27
CA LEU A 153 -10.88 -4.03 3.97
C LEU A 153 -9.42 -4.45 4.08
N ILE A 154 -9.06 -5.54 3.41
CA ILE A 154 -7.68 -5.92 3.13
C ILE A 154 -7.31 -5.34 1.78
N SER A 155 -6.27 -4.51 1.73
CA SER A 155 -5.83 -3.86 0.49
C SER A 155 -4.33 -4.00 0.27
N PHE A 156 -3.92 -3.95 -0.99
CA PHE A 156 -2.53 -4.14 -1.39
C PHE A 156 -2.08 -2.98 -2.28
N SER A 157 -0.88 -2.42 -2.00
CA SER A 157 -0.19 -1.53 -2.93
C SER A 157 0.39 -2.32 -4.10
N SER A 158 -0.19 -2.14 -5.27
CA SER A 158 0.26 -2.74 -6.52
C SER A 158 0.55 -1.66 -7.57
N SER A 159 0.81 -2.08 -8.80
CA SER A 159 1.06 -1.18 -9.92
C SER A 159 0.87 -1.90 -11.25
N PHE A 160 0.95 -1.16 -12.34
CA PHE A 160 0.93 -1.65 -13.71
C PHE A 160 1.99 -2.73 -13.98
N GLY A 161 3.05 -2.81 -13.15
CA GLY A 161 4.03 -3.91 -13.18
C GLY A 161 3.45 -5.31 -12.93
N GLY A 162 2.22 -5.42 -12.43
CA GLY A 162 1.47 -6.67 -12.38
C GLY A 162 1.04 -7.20 -13.75
N ASN A 163 1.05 -6.36 -14.78
CA ASN A 163 0.65 -6.72 -16.14
C ASN A 163 1.70 -6.41 -17.21
N CYS A 164 2.34 -5.23 -17.19
CA CYS A 164 3.41 -4.87 -18.12
C CYS A 164 4.79 -5.18 -17.53
N TYR A 165 5.82 -5.26 -18.40
CA TYR A 165 7.19 -5.33 -17.93
C TYR A 165 7.61 -4.02 -17.25
N MET A 166 7.87 -4.08 -15.95
CA MET A 166 8.31 -2.94 -15.15
C MET A 166 9.32 -3.40 -14.11
N HIS A 167 10.52 -2.82 -14.10
CA HIS A 167 11.59 -3.04 -13.12
C HIS A 167 12.10 -4.50 -13.01
N GLY A 168 11.68 -5.40 -13.87
CA GLY A 168 12.15 -6.78 -13.94
C GLY A 168 11.25 -7.81 -13.26
N PRO A 169 11.61 -9.12 -13.37
CA PRO A 169 10.72 -10.22 -13.01
C PRO A 169 10.32 -10.27 -11.54
N ALA A 170 11.23 -9.98 -10.60
CA ALA A 170 10.92 -10.03 -9.18
C ALA A 170 9.85 -8.98 -8.78
N TYR A 171 9.93 -7.78 -9.36
CA TYR A 171 8.94 -6.74 -9.16
C TYR A 171 7.60 -7.12 -9.81
N GLY A 172 7.61 -7.56 -11.07
CA GLY A 172 6.41 -8.01 -11.77
C GLY A 172 5.72 -9.16 -11.05
N ALA A 173 6.48 -10.16 -10.58
CA ALA A 173 5.95 -11.29 -9.82
C ALA A 173 5.30 -10.83 -8.50
N GLN A 174 5.93 -9.89 -7.78
CA GLN A 174 5.36 -9.34 -6.55
C GLN A 174 4.04 -8.60 -6.82
N LYS A 175 3.97 -7.76 -7.87
CA LYS A 175 2.77 -7.00 -8.20
C LYS A 175 1.64 -7.90 -8.70
N ALA A 176 1.91 -8.80 -9.64
CA ALA A 176 0.95 -9.79 -10.10
C ALA A 176 0.49 -10.73 -8.96
N GLY A 177 1.41 -11.07 -8.05
CA GLY A 177 1.12 -11.91 -6.89
C GLY A 177 0.13 -11.26 -5.93
N VAL A 178 0.29 -9.98 -5.57
CA VAL A 178 -0.67 -9.31 -4.67
C VAL A 178 -2.02 -9.05 -5.34
N ASP A 179 -2.05 -8.86 -6.68
CA ASP A 179 -3.30 -8.78 -7.43
C ASP A 179 -4.05 -10.13 -7.35
N LYS A 180 -3.31 -11.25 -7.47
CA LYS A 180 -3.88 -12.60 -7.33
C LYS A 180 -4.31 -12.88 -5.88
N LEU A 181 -3.53 -12.47 -4.88
CA LEU A 181 -3.94 -12.59 -3.46
C LEU A 181 -5.27 -11.90 -3.19
N ALA A 182 -5.46 -10.67 -3.70
CA ALA A 182 -6.72 -9.96 -3.55
C ALA A 182 -7.90 -10.76 -4.14
N ALA A 183 -7.72 -11.32 -5.35
CA ALA A 183 -8.74 -12.08 -6.02
C ALA A 183 -9.11 -13.38 -5.27
N ASP A 184 -8.11 -14.11 -4.80
CA ASP A 184 -8.36 -15.39 -4.12
C ASP A 184 -8.88 -15.21 -2.70
N MET A 185 -8.33 -14.25 -1.93
CA MET A 185 -8.85 -13.91 -0.61
C MET A 185 -10.31 -13.46 -0.67
N ALA A 186 -10.73 -12.78 -1.73
CA ALA A 186 -12.11 -12.37 -1.90
C ALA A 186 -13.08 -13.57 -2.00
N VAL A 187 -12.62 -14.69 -2.56
CA VAL A 187 -13.40 -15.94 -2.59
C VAL A 187 -13.60 -16.48 -1.18
N ASP A 188 -12.52 -16.56 -0.38
CA ASP A 188 -12.59 -17.06 0.99
C ASP A 188 -13.38 -16.13 1.93
N LEU A 189 -13.42 -14.84 1.60
CA LEU A 189 -14.10 -13.80 2.38
C LEU A 189 -15.56 -13.57 1.98
N GLU A 190 -16.10 -14.33 1.04
CA GLU A 190 -17.52 -14.21 0.64
C GLU A 190 -18.46 -14.33 1.84
N ASN A 191 -19.45 -13.47 1.91
CA ASN A 191 -20.47 -13.41 2.97
C ASN A 191 -19.96 -13.14 4.39
N THR A 192 -18.69 -12.74 4.55
CA THR A 192 -18.11 -12.38 5.86
C THR A 192 -18.22 -10.89 6.20
N GLY A 193 -18.58 -10.05 5.25
CA GLY A 193 -18.56 -8.59 5.38
C GLY A 193 -17.15 -7.98 5.20
N VAL A 194 -16.14 -8.79 4.88
CA VAL A 194 -14.77 -8.34 4.62
C VAL A 194 -14.51 -8.38 3.12
N ALA A 195 -13.81 -7.35 2.61
CA ALA A 195 -13.39 -7.28 1.22
C ALA A 195 -11.87 -7.34 1.09
N ALA A 196 -11.37 -7.85 -0.04
CA ALA A 196 -9.97 -7.80 -0.41
C ALA A 196 -9.82 -7.17 -1.79
N VAL A 197 -8.93 -6.16 -1.95
CA VAL A 197 -8.70 -5.48 -3.22
C VAL A 197 -7.22 -5.18 -3.44
N SER A 198 -6.79 -5.15 -4.68
CA SER A 198 -5.49 -4.63 -5.06
C SER A 198 -5.62 -3.23 -5.67
N LEU A 199 -4.72 -2.32 -5.32
CA LEU A 199 -4.73 -0.93 -5.78
C LEU A 199 -3.50 -0.66 -6.65
N TRP A 200 -3.72 -0.36 -7.92
CA TRP A 200 -2.68 0.10 -8.82
C TRP A 200 -2.49 1.61 -8.65
N LEU A 201 -1.38 1.97 -8.02
CA LEU A 201 -0.97 3.35 -7.84
C LEU A 201 -0.29 3.86 -9.12
N GLY A 202 -0.51 5.12 -9.46
CA GLY A 202 0.27 5.83 -10.47
C GLY A 202 1.71 6.13 -9.98
N PRO A 203 2.47 6.90 -10.75
CA PRO A 203 3.76 7.45 -10.30
C PRO A 203 3.60 8.24 -9.01
N GLN A 204 4.51 8.07 -8.03
CA GLN A 204 4.37 8.64 -6.69
C GLN A 204 5.42 9.72 -6.41
N LYS A 205 4.99 10.87 -5.87
CA LYS A 205 5.87 11.89 -5.29
C LYS A 205 6.40 11.42 -3.94
N THR A 206 7.55 10.78 -3.93
CA THR A 206 8.17 10.25 -2.72
C THR A 206 9.55 10.85 -2.49
N GLU A 207 10.14 10.62 -1.35
CA GLU A 207 11.52 11.01 -1.05
C GLU A 207 12.50 10.44 -2.09
N ARG A 208 12.22 9.23 -2.62
CA ARG A 208 13.04 8.63 -3.70
C ARG A 208 12.90 9.39 -5.01
N SER A 209 11.69 9.75 -5.41
CA SER A 209 11.45 10.47 -6.66
C SER A 209 12.04 11.88 -6.63
N VAL A 210 12.02 12.54 -5.47
CA VAL A 210 12.70 13.84 -5.28
C VAL A 210 14.22 13.70 -5.52
N ILE A 211 14.86 12.73 -4.87
CA ILE A 211 16.30 12.47 -5.07
C ILE A 211 16.59 12.11 -6.53
N ALA A 212 15.72 11.32 -7.17
CA ALA A 212 15.89 10.95 -8.57
C ALA A 212 15.88 12.16 -9.51
N VAL A 213 14.97 13.11 -9.28
CA VAL A 213 14.91 14.36 -10.06
C VAL A 213 16.14 15.24 -9.81
N GLU A 214 16.58 15.39 -8.56
CA GLU A 214 17.77 16.17 -8.22
C GLU A 214 19.03 15.62 -8.89
N GLU A 215 19.17 14.29 -8.96
CA GLU A 215 20.36 13.64 -9.52
C GLU A 215 20.30 13.47 -11.06
N LYS A 216 19.11 13.32 -11.63
CA LYS A 216 18.90 13.09 -13.07
C LYS A 216 17.66 13.85 -13.58
N PRO A 217 17.69 15.18 -13.59
CA PRO A 217 16.52 16.00 -13.89
C PRO A 217 15.95 15.74 -15.29
N GLU A 218 16.79 15.54 -16.29
CA GLU A 218 16.39 15.26 -17.67
C GLU A 218 15.57 13.98 -17.81
N GLN A 219 15.79 13.01 -16.91
CA GLN A 219 15.10 11.72 -16.93
C GLN A 219 13.80 11.73 -16.13
N TYR A 220 13.74 12.47 -15.01
CA TYR A 220 12.68 12.34 -14.02
C TYR A 220 11.76 13.55 -13.86
N THR A 221 12.08 14.73 -14.44
CA THR A 221 11.21 15.91 -14.32
C THR A 221 9.82 15.65 -14.92
N GLY A 222 9.73 15.02 -16.09
CA GLY A 222 8.45 14.66 -16.70
C GLY A 222 7.63 13.69 -15.84
N PHE A 223 8.29 12.76 -15.16
CA PHE A 223 7.65 11.86 -14.21
C PHE A 223 7.04 12.63 -13.02
N MET A 224 7.76 13.60 -12.45
CA MET A 224 7.26 14.38 -11.32
C MET A 224 6.09 15.28 -11.67
N ALA A 225 5.99 15.76 -12.88
CA ALA A 225 4.87 16.58 -13.34
C ALA A 225 3.52 15.86 -13.27
N VAL A 226 3.53 14.53 -13.47
CA VAL A 226 2.33 13.69 -13.49
C VAL A 226 2.18 12.83 -12.23
N ALA A 227 3.17 12.78 -11.36
CA ALA A 227 3.17 11.95 -10.17
C ALA A 227 2.09 12.39 -9.16
N GLU A 228 1.45 11.41 -8.55
CA GLU A 228 0.45 11.57 -7.49
C GLU A 228 1.11 11.87 -6.15
N THR A 229 0.45 12.64 -5.29
CA THR A 229 0.85 12.66 -3.88
C THR A 229 0.44 11.34 -3.23
N PRO A 230 1.28 10.74 -2.39
CA PRO A 230 0.89 9.50 -1.70
C PRO A 230 -0.32 9.68 -0.77
N GLU A 231 -0.55 10.88 -0.24
CA GLU A 231 -1.71 11.27 0.58
C GLU A 231 -3.03 11.16 -0.21
N PHE A 232 -2.99 11.46 -1.50
CA PHE A 232 -4.14 11.27 -2.40
C PHE A 232 -4.61 9.82 -2.38
N ASN A 233 -3.70 8.86 -2.49
CA ASN A 233 -4.04 7.43 -2.45
C ASN A 233 -4.63 7.00 -1.10
N GLY A 234 -4.22 7.62 0.00
CA GLY A 234 -4.81 7.40 1.33
C GLY A 234 -6.27 7.86 1.40
N ARG A 235 -6.59 9.02 0.79
CA ARG A 235 -7.97 9.51 0.71
C ARG A 235 -8.86 8.62 -0.17
N VAL A 236 -8.31 8.12 -1.29
CA VAL A 236 -9.02 7.18 -2.17
C VAL A 236 -9.28 5.85 -1.46
N LEU A 237 -8.28 5.32 -0.74
CA LEU A 237 -8.42 4.09 0.04
C LEU A 237 -9.50 4.24 1.14
N TYR A 238 -9.55 5.39 1.81
CA TYR A 238 -10.61 5.68 2.78
C TYR A 238 -12.00 5.68 2.14
N ALA A 239 -12.16 6.37 1.01
CA ALA A 239 -13.44 6.42 0.30
C ALA A 239 -13.87 5.01 -0.16
N LEU A 240 -12.95 4.21 -0.67
CA LEU A 240 -13.19 2.82 -1.04
C LEU A 240 -13.64 1.98 0.16
N ALA A 241 -13.00 2.13 1.31
CA ALA A 241 -13.38 1.39 2.52
C ALA A 241 -14.81 1.75 3.03
N ARG A 242 -15.33 2.88 2.61
CA ARG A 242 -16.69 3.36 2.94
C ARG A 242 -17.68 3.25 1.79
N ASP A 243 -17.26 2.73 0.65
CA ASP A 243 -18.13 2.55 -0.50
C ASP A 243 -19.24 1.53 -0.16
N PRO A 244 -20.53 1.89 -0.26
CA PRO A 244 -21.62 0.94 -0.09
C PRO A 244 -21.54 -0.28 -1.03
N LYS A 245 -20.79 -0.13 -2.14
CA LYS A 245 -20.56 -1.18 -3.12
C LYS A 245 -19.25 -1.95 -2.88
N LEU A 246 -18.59 -1.77 -1.73
CA LEU A 246 -17.29 -2.40 -1.44
C LEU A 246 -17.32 -3.92 -1.64
N ALA A 247 -18.39 -4.59 -1.24
CA ALA A 247 -18.53 -6.03 -1.42
C ALA A 247 -18.46 -6.46 -2.89
N SER A 248 -19.03 -5.66 -3.81
CA SER A 248 -18.98 -5.94 -5.26
C SER A 248 -17.61 -5.62 -5.90
N ARG A 249 -16.75 -4.92 -5.20
CA ARG A 249 -15.37 -4.62 -5.61
C ARG A 249 -14.34 -5.63 -5.08
N SER A 250 -14.76 -6.49 -4.16
CA SER A 250 -13.89 -7.52 -3.59
C SER A 250 -13.36 -8.43 -4.70
N GLY A 251 -12.07 -8.74 -4.65
CA GLY A 251 -11.35 -9.52 -5.65
C GLY A 251 -10.84 -8.72 -6.85
N GLN A 252 -11.18 -7.45 -6.96
CA GLN A 252 -10.76 -6.63 -8.08
C GLN A 252 -9.39 -5.99 -7.85
N THR A 253 -8.69 -5.79 -8.96
CA THR A 253 -7.56 -4.88 -9.05
C THR A 253 -8.07 -3.55 -9.63
N LEU A 254 -7.90 -2.47 -8.88
CA LEU A 254 -8.48 -1.16 -9.17
C LEU A 254 -7.37 -0.12 -9.36
N ILE A 255 -7.53 0.78 -10.33
CA ILE A 255 -6.58 1.89 -10.55
C ILE A 255 -7.03 3.08 -9.69
N THR A 256 -6.14 3.56 -8.79
CA THR A 256 -6.50 4.62 -7.84
C THR A 256 -6.94 5.92 -8.49
N ALA A 257 -6.33 6.31 -9.62
CA ALA A 257 -6.74 7.50 -10.37
C ALA A 257 -8.17 7.41 -10.91
N GLU A 258 -8.63 6.21 -11.31
CA GLU A 258 -10.00 5.96 -11.78
C GLU A 258 -11.00 5.97 -10.63
N LEU A 259 -10.66 5.32 -9.51
CA LEU A 259 -11.46 5.40 -8.29
C LEU A 259 -11.60 6.83 -7.78
N ALA A 260 -10.52 7.61 -7.82
CA ALA A 260 -10.54 9.01 -7.43
C ALA A 260 -11.51 9.82 -8.28
N GLN A 261 -11.53 9.59 -9.59
CA GLN A 261 -12.48 10.24 -10.50
C GLN A 261 -13.93 9.84 -10.15
N GLU A 262 -14.17 8.56 -9.87
CA GLU A 262 -15.49 8.05 -9.48
C GLU A 262 -15.97 8.67 -8.15
N TYR A 263 -15.06 8.83 -7.19
CA TYR A 263 -15.37 9.41 -5.86
C TYR A 263 -15.29 10.94 -5.82
N GLY A 264 -14.93 11.61 -6.91
CA GLY A 264 -14.75 13.06 -6.93
C GLY A 264 -13.56 13.55 -6.10
N ILE A 265 -12.55 12.70 -5.88
CA ILE A 265 -11.34 13.03 -5.12
C ILE A 265 -10.28 13.61 -6.05
N ARG A 266 -9.74 14.76 -5.68
CA ARG A 266 -8.67 15.44 -6.40
C ARG A 266 -7.35 15.39 -5.61
N ASP A 267 -6.24 15.44 -6.33
CA ASP A 267 -4.92 15.60 -5.75
C ASP A 267 -4.60 17.08 -5.50
N GLU A 268 -3.44 17.39 -4.95
CA GLU A 268 -3.00 18.75 -4.71
C GLU A 268 -3.17 19.65 -5.93
N GLY A 269 -3.60 20.91 -5.69
CA GLY A 269 -3.89 21.87 -6.75
C GLY A 269 -5.11 21.54 -7.60
N ASP A 270 -6.09 20.81 -7.05
CA ASP A 270 -7.33 20.37 -7.74
C ASP A 270 -7.05 19.50 -8.97
N ARG A 271 -5.92 18.80 -8.96
CA ARG A 271 -5.45 17.99 -10.09
C ARG A 271 -6.12 16.62 -10.09
N GLN A 272 -6.53 16.15 -11.29
CA GLN A 272 -6.91 14.77 -11.52
C GLN A 272 -5.68 14.01 -12.06
N PRO A 273 -5.11 13.07 -11.27
CA PRO A 273 -4.05 12.20 -11.79
C PRO A 273 -4.53 11.39 -12.98
N PRO A 274 -3.68 11.16 -14.00
CA PRO A 274 -4.06 10.40 -15.18
C PRO A 274 -4.15 8.90 -14.85
N SER A 275 -5.11 8.22 -15.48
CA SER A 275 -5.05 6.77 -15.59
C SER A 275 -4.01 6.38 -16.66
N TYR A 276 -3.22 5.37 -16.36
CA TYR A 276 -2.25 4.80 -17.29
C TYR A 276 -2.75 3.52 -17.95
N ARG A 277 -4.04 3.24 -17.88
CA ARG A 277 -4.67 2.02 -18.44
C ARG A 277 -4.34 1.80 -19.90
N GLU A 278 -4.44 2.84 -20.71
CA GLU A 278 -4.17 2.75 -22.16
C GLU A 278 -2.67 2.57 -22.44
N ALA A 279 -1.82 3.27 -21.70
CA ALA A 279 -0.38 3.26 -21.94
C ALA A 279 0.33 2.02 -21.37
N LEU A 280 -0.12 1.49 -20.24
CA LEU A 280 0.57 0.42 -19.49
C LEU A 280 -0.27 -0.86 -19.33
N GLY A 281 -1.49 -0.87 -19.84
CA GLY A 281 -2.40 -2.00 -19.79
C GLY A 281 -3.42 -1.94 -18.65
N ALA A 282 -4.49 -2.71 -18.81
CA ALA A 282 -5.55 -2.85 -17.82
C ALA A 282 -5.22 -3.92 -16.77
N PRO A 283 -5.78 -3.85 -15.56
CA PRO A 283 -5.77 -4.95 -14.63
C PRO A 283 -6.32 -6.23 -15.24
N ARG A 284 -5.73 -7.36 -14.90
CA ARG A 284 -6.23 -8.67 -15.35
C ARG A 284 -7.54 -9.00 -14.63
N VAL A 285 -8.50 -9.53 -15.37
CA VAL A 285 -9.73 -10.07 -14.78
C VAL A 285 -9.50 -11.54 -14.47
N PRO A 286 -9.60 -11.96 -13.20
CA PRO A 286 -9.46 -13.35 -12.82
C PRO A 286 -10.52 -14.22 -13.50
N HIS A 287 -10.18 -15.44 -13.89
CA HIS A 287 -11.13 -16.40 -14.40
C HIS A 287 -12.10 -16.83 -13.27
N PRO A 288 -13.42 -16.92 -13.51
CA PRO A 288 -14.41 -17.21 -12.46
C PRO A 288 -14.43 -18.67 -11.98
N ALA A 289 -13.73 -19.59 -12.64
CA ALA A 289 -13.68 -20.98 -12.21
C ALA A 289 -13.00 -21.12 -10.85
N ARG A 290 -13.62 -21.96 -9.99
CA ARG A 290 -13.12 -22.33 -8.67
C ARG A 290 -12.91 -23.84 -8.64
N VAL A 291 -11.73 -24.27 -8.21
CA VAL A 291 -11.39 -25.67 -8.00
C VAL A 291 -11.10 -25.84 -6.51
N MET A 292 -11.94 -26.61 -5.83
CA MET A 292 -11.86 -26.84 -4.39
C MET A 292 -11.16 -28.18 -4.11
#